data_56244b6b684f0072fe083cb3f45bed79
#
_entry.id   56244b6b684f0072fe083cb3f45bed79
#
_cell.length_a   1.000
_cell.length_b   1.000
_cell.length_c   1.000
_cell.angle_alpha   90.00
_cell.angle_beta   90.00
_cell.angle_gamma   90.00
#
_symmetry.space_group_name_H-M   'P 1'
#
loop_
_entity.id
_entity.type
_entity.pdbx_description
1 polymer ?
#
loop_
_entity_poly.entity_id
_entity_poly.type
_entity_poly.pdbx_seq_one_letter_code
_entity_poly.pdbx_strand_id
1 'polypeptide(L)'
;LYKYKIHSHNNNIKTEKADPFARYCQHPPNTASVVWDDAYKWKDKTWMDTRETKNSLDKPYSVYEIHLGSWKRANEDKFMSYLDLAEDLVQYLKEMNFTHVEFMPIMEYPYDPSWGYQLTGYFAPTSRFGKPEDFKLLVDKLHQNDIGVILDWVPSHFPEDAHGLGFFDGSCLYENPDRRKGYHPDWKSLIFNYGRNEVRAFLISNANFWLDQFHADGLRVDAVASMLYLDYSREEGEWEPNIYGNNENLEAISFIRELNQEVYSSFKGIQTIAEESTSFSMVSKPVSIGGLGFGMKWMMGWMHDTLEYFM
;
A
#
# COMPACT_ATOMS: atom_id res chain seq x y z
N LEU A 1 -16.97 -10.99 -15.50
CA LEU A 1 -16.93 -11.22 -14.04
C LEU A 1 -16.59 -12.67 -13.75
N TYR A 2 -15.77 -12.92 -12.73
CA TYR A 2 -15.42 -14.28 -12.31
C TYR A 2 -15.01 -14.32 -10.82
N LYS A 3 -15.04 -15.53 -10.27
CA LYS A 3 -14.45 -15.92 -8.98
C LYS A 3 -13.85 -17.30 -9.11
N TYR A 4 -12.89 -17.61 -8.26
CA TYR A 4 -12.39 -18.95 -8.12
C TYR A 4 -13.27 -19.74 -7.15
N LYS A 5 -13.75 -20.90 -7.60
CA LYS A 5 -14.37 -21.88 -6.72
C LYS A 5 -13.34 -22.93 -6.34
N ILE A 6 -12.87 -22.84 -5.11
CA ILE A 6 -11.80 -23.69 -4.59
C ILE A 6 -12.40 -24.87 -3.81
N HIS A 7 -11.95 -26.07 -4.15
CA HIS A 7 -12.24 -27.28 -3.41
C HIS A 7 -10.96 -27.77 -2.77
N SER A 8 -10.82 -27.57 -1.47
CA SER A 8 -9.64 -28.01 -0.73
C SER A 8 -9.72 -29.51 -0.45
N HIS A 9 -8.67 -30.25 -0.85
CA HIS A 9 -8.58 -31.67 -0.54
C HIS A 9 -8.24 -31.95 0.93
N ASN A 10 -7.53 -31.03 1.58
CA ASN A 10 -7.04 -31.22 2.95
C ASN A 10 -8.15 -31.15 3.99
N ASN A 11 -9.14 -30.26 3.81
CA ASN A 11 -10.17 -29.97 4.82
C ASN A 11 -11.60 -30.15 4.30
N ASN A 12 -11.75 -30.64 3.07
CA ASN A 12 -13.05 -30.78 2.37
C ASN A 12 -13.85 -29.44 2.34
N ILE A 13 -13.15 -28.31 2.40
CA ILE A 13 -13.73 -26.99 2.38
C ILE A 13 -14.01 -26.58 0.94
N LYS A 14 -15.17 -25.97 0.71
CA LYS A 14 -15.52 -25.32 -0.56
C LYS A 14 -15.68 -23.83 -0.29
N THR A 15 -14.91 -23.02 -1.00
CA THR A 15 -14.96 -21.55 -0.86
C THR A 15 -14.97 -20.87 -2.22
N GLU A 16 -15.49 -19.65 -2.27
CA GLU A 16 -15.42 -18.78 -3.44
C GLU A 16 -14.54 -17.57 -3.12
N LYS A 17 -13.50 -17.38 -3.90
CA LYS A 17 -12.49 -16.33 -3.72
C LYS A 17 -12.43 -15.42 -4.92
N ALA A 18 -12.21 -14.12 -4.68
CA ALA A 18 -11.75 -13.21 -5.70
C ALA A 18 -10.34 -13.61 -6.16
N ASP A 19 -9.96 -13.18 -7.35
CA ASP A 19 -8.60 -13.39 -7.85
C ASP A 19 -7.64 -12.42 -7.15
N PRO A 20 -6.62 -12.92 -6.44
CA PRO A 20 -5.64 -12.06 -5.76
C PRO A 20 -4.85 -11.13 -6.70
N PHE A 21 -4.78 -11.49 -7.99
CA PHE A 21 -4.06 -10.75 -9.03
C PHE A 21 -5.00 -9.99 -9.99
N ALA A 22 -6.30 -9.89 -9.66
CA ALA A 22 -7.24 -9.14 -10.48
C ALA A 22 -6.81 -7.69 -10.64
N ARG A 23 -6.80 -7.18 -11.87
CA ARG A 23 -6.46 -5.79 -12.19
C ARG A 23 -7.65 -4.83 -12.13
N TYR A 24 -8.86 -5.37 -12.01
CA TYR A 24 -10.09 -4.63 -11.80
C TYR A 24 -11.07 -5.47 -11.01
N CYS A 25 -11.80 -4.83 -10.09
CA CYS A 25 -12.79 -5.47 -9.25
C CYS A 25 -14.17 -4.89 -9.52
N GLN A 26 -15.19 -5.69 -9.23
CA GLN A 26 -16.57 -5.23 -9.25
C GLN A 26 -16.79 -4.23 -8.10
N HIS A 27 -17.60 -3.21 -8.37
CA HIS A 27 -17.91 -2.18 -7.36
C HIS A 27 -18.56 -2.81 -6.11
N PRO A 28 -18.07 -2.48 -4.91
CA PRO A 28 -18.72 -2.91 -3.66
C PRO A 28 -20.21 -2.53 -3.56
N PRO A 29 -21.05 -3.33 -2.93
CA PRO A 29 -20.74 -4.50 -2.10
C PRO A 29 -20.46 -5.81 -2.86
N ASN A 30 -20.43 -5.77 -4.19
CA ASN A 30 -20.09 -6.93 -5.00
C ASN A 30 -18.59 -7.24 -4.88
N THR A 31 -18.21 -8.50 -5.08
CA THR A 31 -16.87 -8.99 -4.75
C THR A 31 -16.23 -9.85 -5.85
N ALA A 32 -16.75 -9.76 -7.08
CA ALA A 32 -16.18 -10.50 -8.20
C ALA A 32 -14.99 -9.75 -8.81
N SER A 33 -14.05 -10.50 -9.33
CA SER A 33 -12.99 -10.02 -10.19
C SER A 33 -13.49 -9.76 -11.60
N VAL A 34 -12.89 -8.81 -12.30
CA VAL A 34 -13.24 -8.45 -13.68
C VAL A 34 -12.05 -8.78 -14.57
N VAL A 35 -12.27 -9.54 -15.66
CA VAL A 35 -11.27 -9.67 -16.69
C VAL A 35 -11.09 -8.31 -17.33
N TRP A 36 -9.89 -7.77 -17.27
CA TRP A 36 -9.58 -6.42 -17.71
C TRP A 36 -8.40 -6.43 -18.68
N ASP A 37 -8.58 -5.79 -19.82
CA ASP A 37 -7.53 -5.56 -20.80
C ASP A 37 -7.11 -4.09 -20.73
N ASP A 38 -5.88 -3.86 -20.31
CA ASP A 38 -5.33 -2.53 -20.07
C ASP A 38 -4.67 -2.00 -21.35
N ALA A 39 -5.31 -1.03 -21.97
CA ALA A 39 -4.85 -0.41 -23.22
C ALA A 39 -4.42 1.05 -23.05
N TYR A 40 -4.15 1.52 -21.83
CA TYR A 40 -3.79 2.93 -21.57
C TYR A 40 -2.47 3.30 -22.26
N LYS A 41 -2.43 4.48 -22.88
CA LYS A 41 -1.23 5.04 -23.53
C LYS A 41 -0.76 6.27 -22.74
N TRP A 42 0.32 6.11 -22.02
CA TRP A 42 0.94 7.15 -21.22
C TRP A 42 1.45 8.33 -22.04
N LYS A 43 1.35 9.53 -21.49
CA LYS A 43 1.83 10.80 -22.08
C LYS A 43 2.85 11.50 -21.18
N ASP A 44 3.24 10.90 -20.09
CA ASP A 44 4.12 11.41 -19.04
C ASP A 44 5.62 11.17 -19.31
N LYS A 45 6.00 10.87 -20.52
CA LYS A 45 7.39 10.54 -20.89
C LYS A 45 8.40 11.57 -20.37
N THR A 46 8.08 12.85 -20.43
CA THR A 46 8.98 13.92 -19.93
C THR A 46 9.21 13.80 -18.44
N TRP A 47 8.18 13.49 -17.66
CA TRP A 47 8.30 13.22 -16.24
C TRP A 47 9.17 12.00 -15.99
N MET A 48 8.87 10.88 -16.61
CA MET A 48 9.59 9.60 -16.41
C MET A 48 11.08 9.72 -16.78
N ASP A 49 11.42 10.46 -17.83
CA ASP A 49 12.81 10.72 -18.24
C ASP A 49 13.57 11.62 -17.22
N THR A 50 12.88 12.43 -16.44
CA THR A 50 13.46 13.39 -15.47
C THR A 50 13.19 13.04 -14.02
N ARG A 51 12.41 12.02 -13.74
CA ARG A 51 11.96 11.60 -12.41
C ARG A 51 13.11 11.46 -11.42
N GLU A 52 14.21 10.82 -11.82
CA GLU A 52 15.38 10.62 -10.96
C GLU A 52 15.94 11.95 -10.41
N THR A 53 15.91 13.01 -11.22
CA THR A 53 16.36 14.35 -10.79
C THR A 53 15.30 15.08 -9.96
N LYS A 54 14.03 14.96 -10.34
CA LYS A 54 12.92 15.67 -9.67
C LYS A 54 12.59 15.07 -8.30
N ASN A 55 12.68 13.76 -8.19
CA ASN A 55 12.37 12.98 -6.98
C ASN A 55 13.60 12.72 -6.09
N SER A 56 14.71 13.40 -6.36
CA SER A 56 15.95 13.27 -5.60
C SER A 56 15.82 13.88 -4.20
N LEU A 57 16.43 13.22 -3.22
CA LEU A 57 16.42 13.65 -1.80
C LEU A 57 17.09 15.00 -1.52
N ASP A 58 17.83 15.57 -2.49
CA ASP A 58 18.44 16.91 -2.40
C ASP A 58 17.52 18.02 -2.92
N LYS A 59 16.32 17.70 -3.37
CA LYS A 59 15.32 18.63 -3.86
C LYS A 59 14.26 18.95 -2.80
N PRO A 60 13.57 20.09 -2.91
CA PRO A 60 12.40 20.39 -2.08
C PRO A 60 11.34 19.30 -2.23
N TYR A 61 10.79 18.85 -1.13
CA TYR A 61 9.78 17.81 -1.06
C TYR A 61 8.61 18.28 -0.20
N SER A 62 7.46 18.48 -0.81
CA SER A 62 6.24 18.91 -0.17
C SER A 62 5.11 17.98 -0.63
N VAL A 63 4.50 17.24 0.30
CA VAL A 63 3.52 16.21 0.02
C VAL A 63 2.15 16.63 0.52
N TYR A 64 1.13 16.52 -0.33
CA TYR A 64 -0.27 16.64 0.05
C TYR A 64 -0.90 15.25 0.13
N GLU A 65 -1.25 14.82 1.33
CA GLU A 65 -1.97 13.57 1.55
C GLU A 65 -3.47 13.76 1.29
N ILE A 66 -4.07 12.84 0.54
CA ILE A 66 -5.46 12.95 0.14
C ILE A 66 -6.20 11.61 0.21
N HIS A 67 -7.40 11.60 0.82
CA HIS A 67 -8.38 10.55 0.66
C HIS A 67 -9.41 10.98 -0.39
N LEU A 68 -9.41 10.33 -1.56
CA LEU A 68 -10.24 10.73 -2.71
C LEU A 68 -11.73 10.76 -2.40
N GLY A 69 -12.21 9.83 -1.57
CA GLY A 69 -13.63 9.72 -1.23
C GLY A 69 -14.17 10.84 -0.33
N SER A 70 -13.30 11.60 0.35
CA SER A 70 -13.68 12.68 1.27
C SER A 70 -13.20 14.07 0.87
N TRP A 71 -12.26 14.18 -0.07
CA TRP A 71 -11.69 15.46 -0.49
C TRP A 71 -12.71 16.36 -1.17
N LYS A 72 -13.37 15.82 -2.20
CA LYS A 72 -14.52 16.45 -2.86
C LYS A 72 -15.56 15.39 -3.21
N ARG A 73 -16.82 15.78 -3.19
CA ARG A 73 -17.93 14.93 -3.62
C ARG A 73 -18.74 15.60 -4.70
N ALA A 74 -19.27 14.82 -5.63
CA ALA A 74 -20.19 15.34 -6.66
C ALA A 74 -21.53 15.80 -6.04
N ASN A 75 -22.00 15.08 -5.02
CA ASN A 75 -23.09 15.40 -4.09
C ASN A 75 -22.91 14.56 -2.81
N GLU A 76 -23.82 14.69 -1.84
CA GLU A 76 -23.74 14.01 -0.54
C GLU A 76 -23.57 12.49 -0.65
N ASP A 77 -24.19 11.87 -1.67
CA ASP A 77 -24.23 10.41 -1.84
C ASP A 77 -23.30 9.86 -2.93
N LYS A 78 -22.57 10.73 -3.66
CA LYS A 78 -21.79 10.30 -4.82
C LYS A 78 -20.36 10.80 -4.77
N PHE A 79 -19.42 9.84 -4.84
CA PHE A 79 -18.01 10.14 -5.07
C PHE A 79 -17.78 10.81 -6.43
N MET A 80 -16.78 11.66 -6.51
CA MET A 80 -16.26 12.10 -7.80
C MET A 80 -15.42 10.99 -8.42
N SER A 81 -15.44 10.91 -9.75
CA SER A 81 -14.59 9.96 -10.46
C SER A 81 -13.13 10.42 -10.51
N TYR A 82 -12.19 9.50 -10.81
CA TYR A 82 -10.79 9.86 -11.09
C TYR A 82 -10.68 10.96 -12.16
N LEU A 83 -11.54 10.92 -13.18
CA LEU A 83 -11.56 11.88 -14.27
C LEU A 83 -12.02 13.27 -13.79
N ASP A 84 -13.09 13.32 -13.01
CA ASP A 84 -13.65 14.58 -12.50
C ASP A 84 -12.71 15.26 -11.50
N LEU A 85 -11.98 14.47 -10.70
CA LEU A 85 -11.02 14.98 -9.70
C LEU A 85 -9.73 15.52 -10.35
N ALA A 86 -9.35 15.03 -11.51
CA ALA A 86 -8.01 15.24 -12.06
C ALA A 86 -7.66 16.71 -12.28
N GLU A 87 -8.55 17.50 -12.89
CA GLU A 87 -8.29 18.92 -13.14
C GLU A 87 -8.27 19.74 -11.85
N ASP A 88 -9.25 19.52 -10.98
CA ASP A 88 -9.36 20.23 -9.70
C ASP A 88 -8.16 19.96 -8.79
N LEU A 89 -7.70 18.71 -8.76
CA LEU A 89 -6.56 18.31 -7.93
C LEU A 89 -5.26 18.92 -8.45
N VAL A 90 -5.03 18.87 -9.75
CA VAL A 90 -3.84 19.50 -10.37
C VAL A 90 -3.82 20.99 -10.08
N GLN A 91 -4.95 21.69 -10.27
CA GLN A 91 -5.04 23.11 -9.99
C GLN A 91 -4.73 23.42 -8.52
N TYR A 92 -5.36 22.71 -7.60
CA TYR A 92 -5.16 22.91 -6.17
C TYR A 92 -3.69 22.72 -5.75
N LEU A 93 -3.06 21.61 -6.19
CA LEU A 93 -1.68 21.30 -5.84
C LEU A 93 -0.69 22.35 -6.38
N LYS A 94 -0.94 22.87 -7.58
CA LYS A 94 -0.14 23.97 -8.16
C LYS A 94 -0.31 25.29 -7.42
N GLU A 95 -1.54 25.65 -7.09
CA GLU A 95 -1.83 26.89 -6.32
C GLU A 95 -1.19 26.85 -4.94
N MET A 96 -1.16 25.68 -4.31
CA MET A 96 -0.58 25.48 -2.97
C MET A 96 0.93 25.15 -3.01
N ASN A 97 1.54 25.04 -4.19
CA ASN A 97 2.95 24.70 -4.41
C ASN A 97 3.39 23.35 -3.81
N PHE A 98 2.51 22.34 -3.84
CA PHE A 98 2.91 20.99 -3.51
C PHE A 98 3.71 20.35 -4.65
N THR A 99 4.77 19.61 -4.31
CA THR A 99 5.59 18.88 -5.28
C THR A 99 5.05 17.49 -5.54
N HIS A 100 4.37 16.91 -4.57
CA HIS A 100 3.83 15.55 -4.63
C HIS A 100 2.43 15.49 -4.04
N VAL A 101 1.66 14.52 -4.50
CA VAL A 101 0.44 14.06 -3.83
C VAL A 101 0.64 12.63 -3.34
N GLU A 102 0.17 12.35 -2.14
CA GLU A 102 0.08 11.01 -1.60
C GLU A 102 -1.39 10.59 -1.55
N PHE A 103 -1.72 9.55 -2.29
CA PHE A 103 -3.06 8.95 -2.22
C PHE A 103 -3.10 7.95 -1.08
N MET A 104 -3.96 8.19 -0.07
CA MET A 104 -4.37 7.17 0.89
C MET A 104 -4.81 5.91 0.12
N PRO A 105 -4.84 4.72 0.73
CA PRO A 105 -4.85 3.47 -0.03
C PRO A 105 -5.84 3.44 -1.18
N ILE A 106 -5.32 3.31 -2.40
CA ILE A 106 -6.10 3.35 -3.65
C ILE A 106 -6.41 1.95 -4.19
N MET A 107 -5.83 0.90 -3.61
CA MET A 107 -6.13 -0.48 -3.94
C MET A 107 -7.56 -0.84 -3.53
N GLU A 108 -8.15 -1.89 -4.13
CA GLU A 108 -9.56 -2.23 -3.87
C GLU A 108 -9.79 -2.75 -2.45
N TYR A 109 -10.85 -2.25 -1.81
CA TYR A 109 -11.25 -2.59 -0.45
C TYR A 109 -12.78 -2.67 -0.31
N PRO A 110 -13.34 -3.53 0.58
CA PRO A 110 -14.79 -3.73 0.68
C PRO A 110 -15.50 -2.70 1.54
N TYR A 111 -14.84 -2.11 2.54
CA TYR A 111 -15.44 -1.34 3.63
C TYR A 111 -15.00 0.14 3.61
N ASP A 112 -15.88 1.05 3.19
CA ASP A 112 -15.58 2.49 3.06
C ASP A 112 -14.98 3.14 4.31
N PRO A 113 -15.50 2.89 5.53
CA PRO A 113 -14.94 3.50 6.73
C PRO A 113 -13.51 3.07 7.07
N SER A 114 -12.95 2.08 6.38
CA SER A 114 -11.53 1.72 6.51
C SER A 114 -10.59 2.69 5.79
N TRP A 115 -11.11 3.63 4.98
CA TRP A 115 -10.33 4.55 4.13
C TRP A 115 -9.37 3.85 3.16
N GLY A 116 -9.61 2.56 2.91
CA GLY A 116 -8.77 1.72 2.07
C GLY A 116 -7.71 0.91 2.81
N TYR A 117 -7.57 1.02 4.13
CA TYR A 117 -6.56 0.24 4.88
C TYR A 117 -6.91 -1.24 5.06
N GLN A 118 -8.12 -1.69 4.66
CA GLN A 118 -8.55 -3.10 4.70
C GLN A 118 -8.65 -3.66 3.28
N LEU A 119 -7.51 -3.95 2.65
CA LEU A 119 -7.43 -4.33 1.24
C LEU A 119 -7.89 -5.76 0.96
N THR A 120 -8.64 -5.92 -0.13
CA THR A 120 -8.98 -7.26 -0.69
C THR A 120 -8.52 -7.44 -2.12
N GLY A 121 -8.19 -6.36 -2.84
CA GLY A 121 -7.72 -6.39 -4.23
C GLY A 121 -6.41 -5.63 -4.40
N TYR A 122 -5.28 -6.29 -4.17
CA TYR A 122 -3.95 -5.66 -4.15
C TYR A 122 -3.49 -5.11 -5.50
N PHE A 123 -3.92 -5.70 -6.63
CA PHE A 123 -3.50 -5.34 -7.99
C PHE A 123 -4.55 -4.53 -8.76
N ALA A 124 -5.58 -4.04 -8.10
CA ALA A 124 -6.64 -3.26 -8.71
C ALA A 124 -6.80 -1.92 -8.01
N PRO A 125 -6.86 -0.78 -8.74
CA PRO A 125 -7.34 0.46 -8.15
C PRO A 125 -8.82 0.31 -7.80
N THR A 126 -9.25 0.95 -6.71
CA THR A 126 -10.64 0.82 -6.26
C THR A 126 -11.62 1.28 -7.33
N SER A 127 -12.60 0.45 -7.59
CA SER A 127 -13.66 0.68 -8.58
C SER A 127 -14.65 1.80 -8.18
N ARG A 128 -14.53 2.33 -6.96
CA ARG A 128 -15.38 3.42 -6.44
C ARG A 128 -15.30 4.69 -7.25
N PHE A 129 -14.13 4.97 -7.79
CA PHE A 129 -13.84 6.23 -8.47
C PHE A 129 -13.69 6.09 -9.98
N GLY A 130 -13.84 4.89 -10.53
CA GLY A 130 -13.75 4.64 -11.97
C GLY A 130 -12.99 3.37 -12.34
N LYS A 131 -12.46 3.36 -13.54
CA LYS A 131 -11.72 2.23 -14.11
C LYS A 131 -10.21 2.39 -13.90
N PRO A 132 -9.42 1.33 -14.07
CA PRO A 132 -7.97 1.42 -13.97
C PRO A 132 -7.34 2.49 -14.90
N GLU A 133 -7.83 2.63 -16.12
CA GLU A 133 -7.34 3.66 -17.05
C GLU A 133 -7.68 5.08 -16.60
N ASP A 134 -8.78 5.26 -15.88
CA ASP A 134 -9.15 6.57 -15.34
C ASP A 134 -8.17 7.00 -14.25
N PHE A 135 -7.71 6.08 -13.42
CA PHE A 135 -6.66 6.35 -12.45
C PHE A 135 -5.31 6.61 -13.12
N LYS A 136 -4.96 5.84 -14.16
CA LYS A 136 -3.76 6.12 -14.98
C LYS A 136 -3.80 7.52 -15.59
N LEU A 137 -4.96 7.96 -16.09
CA LEU A 137 -5.12 9.32 -16.63
C LEU A 137 -4.92 10.39 -15.54
N LEU A 138 -5.41 10.16 -14.33
CA LEU A 138 -5.17 11.06 -13.20
C LEU A 138 -3.66 11.19 -12.91
N VAL A 139 -2.93 10.08 -12.81
CA VAL A 139 -1.48 10.06 -12.60
C VAL A 139 -0.76 10.77 -13.77
N ASP A 140 -1.11 10.44 -15.00
CA ASP A 140 -0.55 11.04 -16.22
C ASP A 140 -0.71 12.58 -16.24
N LYS A 141 -1.89 13.10 -15.82
CA LYS A 141 -2.12 14.53 -15.70
C LYS A 141 -1.28 15.19 -14.60
N LEU A 142 -1.12 14.54 -13.46
CA LEU A 142 -0.25 15.01 -12.38
C LEU A 142 1.19 15.14 -12.89
N HIS A 143 1.73 14.11 -13.52
CA HIS A 143 3.07 14.09 -14.10
C HIS A 143 3.28 15.18 -15.18
N GLN A 144 2.30 15.40 -16.06
CA GLN A 144 2.34 16.47 -17.07
C GLN A 144 2.36 17.87 -16.45
N ASN A 145 2.01 17.99 -15.18
CA ASN A 145 2.03 19.24 -14.40
C ASN A 145 3.14 19.29 -13.34
N ASP A 146 4.17 18.43 -13.48
CA ASP A 146 5.33 18.37 -12.59
C ASP A 146 4.98 18.02 -11.13
N ILE A 147 3.97 17.18 -10.92
CA ILE A 147 3.54 16.71 -9.59
C ILE A 147 3.79 15.20 -9.53
N GLY A 148 4.62 14.77 -8.57
CA GLY A 148 4.86 13.36 -8.31
C GLY A 148 3.73 12.68 -7.56
N VAL A 149 3.65 11.35 -7.68
CA VAL A 149 2.58 10.54 -7.11
C VAL A 149 3.14 9.49 -6.16
N ILE A 150 2.72 9.55 -4.90
CA ILE A 150 3.02 8.55 -3.88
C ILE A 150 1.73 7.78 -3.61
N LEU A 151 1.85 6.46 -3.47
CA LEU A 151 0.74 5.61 -3.08
C LEU A 151 0.95 5.09 -1.67
N ASP A 152 -0.07 5.21 -0.85
CA ASP A 152 -0.11 4.55 0.45
C ASP A 152 -0.34 3.05 0.24
N TRP A 153 0.62 2.24 0.66
CA TRP A 153 0.70 0.82 0.41
C TRP A 153 0.68 0.03 1.73
N VAL A 154 -0.22 -0.94 1.83
CA VAL A 154 -0.52 -1.65 3.08
C VAL A 154 -0.03 -3.12 3.01
N PRO A 155 1.26 -3.40 3.22
CA PRO A 155 1.79 -4.77 3.25
C PRO A 155 1.74 -5.40 4.64
N SER A 156 1.24 -4.69 5.63
CA SER A 156 1.26 -5.12 7.04
C SER A 156 0.16 -6.11 7.35
N HIS A 157 -1.04 -5.91 6.82
CA HIS A 157 -2.21 -6.69 7.17
C HIS A 157 -3.27 -6.70 6.06
N PHE A 158 -4.29 -7.56 6.23
CA PHE A 158 -5.46 -7.64 5.34
C PHE A 158 -6.68 -8.16 6.11
N PRO A 159 -7.93 -7.87 5.66
CA PRO A 159 -9.15 -8.22 6.37
C PRO A 159 -9.48 -9.72 6.26
N GLU A 160 -10.34 -10.17 7.19
CA GLU A 160 -10.86 -11.56 7.21
C GLU A 160 -12.05 -11.78 6.26
N ASP A 161 -12.33 -10.87 5.33
CA ASP A 161 -13.44 -10.98 4.36
C ASP A 161 -13.37 -12.29 3.59
N ALA A 162 -14.49 -13.01 3.55
CA ALA A 162 -14.55 -14.37 3.03
C ALA A 162 -14.11 -14.52 1.57
N HIS A 163 -14.24 -13.45 0.76
CA HIS A 163 -13.82 -13.42 -0.64
C HIS A 163 -12.34 -13.02 -0.83
N GLY A 164 -11.69 -12.49 0.23
CA GLY A 164 -10.31 -12.01 0.23
C GLY A 164 -9.27 -13.12 0.43
N LEU A 165 -8.09 -12.70 0.92
CA LEU A 165 -6.91 -13.57 1.02
C LEU A 165 -6.95 -14.57 2.18
N GLY A 166 -7.68 -14.26 3.28
CA GLY A 166 -7.72 -15.09 4.48
C GLY A 166 -8.23 -16.50 4.20
N PHE A 167 -7.53 -17.52 4.70
CA PHE A 167 -7.85 -18.93 4.50
C PHE A 167 -8.14 -19.26 3.03
N PHE A 168 -7.30 -18.77 2.12
CA PHE A 168 -7.58 -18.70 0.70
C PHE A 168 -7.98 -20.04 0.07
N ASP A 169 -7.24 -21.09 0.36
CA ASP A 169 -7.50 -22.45 -0.13
C ASP A 169 -8.02 -23.40 0.98
N GLY A 170 -8.47 -22.83 2.09
CA GLY A 170 -8.85 -23.58 3.30
C GLY A 170 -7.66 -23.82 4.24
N SER A 171 -6.51 -23.20 3.96
CA SER A 171 -5.34 -23.13 4.84
C SER A 171 -4.85 -21.68 4.98
N CYS A 172 -3.94 -21.42 5.91
CA CYS A 172 -3.27 -20.13 6.09
C CYS A 172 -2.21 -19.92 5.00
N LEU A 173 -2.63 -19.54 3.79
CA LEU A 173 -1.74 -19.41 2.64
C LEU A 173 -0.95 -18.11 2.68
N TYR A 174 -1.58 -17.01 3.04
CA TYR A 174 -1.00 -15.67 3.13
C TYR A 174 -0.66 -15.28 4.56
N GLU A 175 -1.46 -15.67 5.53
CA GLU A 175 -1.29 -15.37 6.95
C GLU A 175 -0.50 -16.44 7.71
N ASN A 176 0.00 -16.08 8.91
CA ASN A 176 0.59 -17.04 9.81
C ASN A 176 -0.53 -17.83 10.54
N PRO A 177 -0.45 -19.18 10.64
CA PRO A 177 -1.47 -19.98 11.34
C PRO A 177 -1.52 -19.73 12.84
N ASP A 178 -0.42 -19.30 13.46
CA ASP A 178 -0.42 -18.89 14.87
C ASP A 178 -0.94 -17.47 14.98
N ARG A 179 -2.11 -17.28 15.61
CA ARG A 179 -2.74 -15.97 15.76
C ARG A 179 -1.89 -14.97 16.58
N ARG A 180 -0.95 -15.44 17.41
CA ARG A 180 0.01 -14.56 18.10
C ARG A 180 0.98 -13.87 17.13
N LYS A 181 1.11 -14.38 15.91
CA LYS A 181 1.93 -13.82 14.81
C LYS A 181 1.10 -13.39 13.60
N GLY A 182 -0.06 -14.00 13.40
CA GLY A 182 -0.87 -13.88 12.18
C GLY A 182 -2.14 -13.05 12.34
N TYR A 183 -2.37 -12.41 13.49
CA TYR A 183 -3.58 -11.61 13.72
C TYR A 183 -3.28 -10.34 14.50
N HIS A 184 -3.82 -9.22 14.03
CA HIS A 184 -3.67 -7.93 14.67
C HIS A 184 -4.88 -7.64 15.57
N PRO A 185 -4.70 -7.53 16.90
CA PRO A 185 -5.82 -7.41 17.85
C PRO A 185 -6.59 -6.09 17.70
N ASP A 186 -5.91 -4.96 17.46
CA ASP A 186 -6.53 -3.64 17.38
C ASP A 186 -7.35 -3.48 16.10
N TRP A 187 -6.80 -3.91 14.96
CA TRP A 187 -7.43 -3.73 13.64
C TRP A 187 -8.28 -4.92 13.22
N LYS A 188 -8.29 -6.00 14.02
CA LYS A 188 -9.04 -7.24 13.74
C LYS A 188 -8.77 -7.75 12.32
N SER A 189 -7.51 -7.80 11.95
CA SER A 189 -7.03 -8.16 10.62
C SER A 189 -5.96 -9.24 10.68
N LEU A 190 -5.79 -9.96 9.57
CA LEU A 190 -4.75 -10.96 9.42
C LEU A 190 -3.42 -10.29 9.08
N ILE A 191 -2.30 -10.85 9.56
CA ILE A 191 -0.94 -10.40 9.30
C ILE A 191 -0.30 -11.34 8.28
N PHE A 192 0.37 -10.76 7.28
CA PHE A 192 1.10 -11.53 6.28
C PHE A 192 2.24 -12.36 6.89
N ASN A 193 2.39 -13.59 6.41
CA ASN A 193 3.48 -14.47 6.81
C ASN A 193 4.75 -14.17 6.01
N TYR A 194 5.55 -13.23 6.49
CA TYR A 194 6.79 -12.80 5.81
C TYR A 194 7.89 -13.86 5.77
N GLY A 195 7.73 -14.97 6.50
CA GLY A 195 8.62 -16.12 6.44
C GLY A 195 8.42 -16.99 5.20
N ARG A 196 7.31 -16.80 4.46
CA ARG A 196 7.02 -17.54 3.23
C ARG A 196 7.49 -16.80 1.99
N ASN A 197 8.27 -17.47 1.16
CA ASN A 197 8.79 -16.88 -0.07
C ASN A 197 7.66 -16.48 -1.05
N GLU A 198 6.57 -17.26 -1.09
CA GLU A 198 5.41 -16.98 -1.94
C GLU A 198 4.69 -15.69 -1.52
N VAL A 199 4.60 -15.44 -0.21
CA VAL A 199 4.01 -14.20 0.33
C VAL A 199 4.91 -13.00 0.04
N ARG A 200 6.23 -13.14 0.24
CA ARG A 200 7.20 -12.11 -0.16
C ARG A 200 7.12 -11.80 -1.65
N ALA A 201 7.11 -12.84 -2.50
CA ALA A 201 6.97 -12.68 -3.94
C ALA A 201 5.67 -11.96 -4.32
N PHE A 202 4.55 -12.29 -3.68
CA PHE A 202 3.27 -11.61 -3.87
C PHE A 202 3.37 -10.11 -3.55
N LEU A 203 3.90 -9.76 -2.38
CA LEU A 203 4.00 -8.37 -1.91
C LEU A 203 5.01 -7.56 -2.75
N ILE A 204 6.18 -8.11 -3.06
CA ILE A 204 7.19 -7.44 -3.90
C ILE A 204 6.66 -7.25 -5.33
N SER A 205 6.01 -8.26 -5.90
CA SER A 205 5.37 -8.14 -7.21
C SER A 205 4.27 -7.08 -7.22
N ASN A 206 3.56 -6.94 -6.11
CA ASN A 206 2.54 -5.91 -5.95
C ASN A 206 3.16 -4.49 -5.88
N ALA A 207 4.22 -4.30 -5.13
CA ALA A 207 4.96 -3.03 -5.11
C ALA A 207 5.48 -2.67 -6.52
N ASN A 208 6.14 -3.61 -7.19
CA ASN A 208 6.63 -3.43 -8.56
C ASN A 208 5.49 -3.10 -9.54
N PHE A 209 4.33 -3.74 -9.39
CA PHE A 209 3.17 -3.48 -10.24
C PHE A 209 2.70 -2.01 -10.16
N TRP A 210 2.63 -1.43 -8.99
CA TRP A 210 2.22 -0.03 -8.83
C TRP A 210 3.27 0.95 -9.36
N LEU A 211 4.55 0.63 -9.17
CA LEU A 211 5.66 1.45 -9.68
C LEU A 211 5.78 1.37 -11.21
N ASP A 212 5.55 0.19 -11.81
CA ASP A 212 5.68 -0.06 -13.24
C ASP A 212 4.42 0.29 -14.03
N GLN A 213 3.26 -0.24 -13.61
CA GLN A 213 2.03 -0.16 -14.40
C GLN A 213 1.23 1.12 -14.16
N PHE A 214 1.42 1.76 -13.01
CA PHE A 214 0.76 3.02 -12.64
C PHE A 214 1.73 4.19 -12.51
N HIS A 215 3.00 3.99 -12.84
CA HIS A 215 4.06 5.00 -12.82
C HIS A 215 4.19 5.74 -11.47
N ALA A 216 3.79 5.10 -10.36
CA ALA A 216 3.96 5.72 -9.05
C ALA A 216 5.42 6.11 -8.79
N ASP A 217 5.64 7.28 -8.18
CA ASP A 217 6.96 7.81 -7.88
C ASP A 217 7.44 7.40 -6.48
N GLY A 218 6.54 6.86 -5.69
CA GLY A 218 6.87 6.34 -4.38
C GLY A 218 5.77 5.50 -3.78
N LEU A 219 6.18 4.73 -2.76
CA LEU A 219 5.29 3.98 -1.89
C LEU A 219 5.50 4.42 -0.45
N ARG A 220 4.45 4.92 0.18
CA ARG A 220 4.40 5.08 1.63
C ARG A 220 3.96 3.75 2.21
N VAL A 221 4.82 3.13 2.99
CA VAL A 221 4.56 1.82 3.59
C VAL A 221 3.88 2.00 4.93
N ASP A 222 2.63 1.59 4.98
CA ASP A 222 1.76 1.70 6.15
C ASP A 222 2.20 0.79 7.29
N ALA A 223 2.07 1.30 8.52
CA ALA A 223 2.18 0.55 9.77
C ALA A 223 3.48 -0.27 9.90
N VAL A 224 4.62 0.27 9.47
CA VAL A 224 5.91 -0.43 9.54
C VAL A 224 6.25 -0.87 10.96
N ALA A 225 5.91 -0.06 11.99
CA ALA A 225 6.10 -0.44 13.38
C ALA A 225 5.41 -1.76 13.74
N SER A 226 4.20 -2.00 13.25
CA SER A 226 3.46 -3.24 13.49
C SER A 226 4.10 -4.46 12.81
N MET A 227 4.88 -4.23 11.76
CA MET A 227 5.64 -5.28 11.07
C MET A 227 6.93 -5.62 11.82
N LEU A 228 7.60 -4.61 12.40
CA LEU A 228 8.91 -4.76 13.04
C LEU A 228 8.85 -5.47 14.39
N TYR A 229 7.73 -5.39 15.11
CA TYR A 229 7.63 -5.86 16.48
C TYR A 229 6.55 -6.92 16.67
N LEU A 230 6.95 -8.08 17.21
CA LEU A 230 6.07 -9.22 17.49
C LEU A 230 5.08 -8.95 18.63
N ASP A 231 5.42 -8.05 19.53
CA ASP A 231 4.61 -7.62 20.68
C ASP A 231 3.77 -6.35 20.41
N TYR A 232 3.75 -5.87 19.15
CA TYR A 232 2.98 -4.66 18.82
C TYR A 232 1.50 -4.83 19.18
N SER A 233 0.96 -3.93 20.02
CA SER A 233 -0.42 -3.95 20.55
C SER A 233 -0.81 -5.26 21.23
N ARG A 234 0.12 -5.92 21.93
CA ARG A 234 -0.10 -7.19 22.63
C ARG A 234 0.37 -7.12 24.06
N GLU A 235 -0.36 -7.80 24.92
CA GLU A 235 0.02 -7.98 26.33
C GLU A 235 1.02 -9.14 26.51
N GLU A 236 1.61 -9.22 27.67
CA GLU A 236 2.49 -10.33 28.03
C GLU A 236 1.75 -11.68 27.92
N GLY A 237 2.36 -12.63 27.17
CA GLY A 237 1.78 -13.94 26.87
C GLY A 237 0.92 -14.00 25.60
N GLU A 238 0.63 -12.86 24.96
CA GLU A 238 -0.13 -12.79 23.72
C GLU A 238 0.74 -12.80 22.45
N TRP A 239 2.05 -12.87 22.59
CA TRP A 239 3.02 -12.92 21.53
C TRP A 239 4.13 -13.94 21.79
N GLU A 240 4.89 -14.27 20.76
CA GLU A 240 6.02 -15.21 20.82
C GLU A 240 7.31 -14.47 20.48
N PRO A 241 8.35 -14.56 21.31
CA PRO A 241 9.65 -13.97 20.99
C PRO A 241 10.30 -14.63 19.77
N ASN A 242 11.21 -13.91 19.14
CA ASN A 242 12.02 -14.47 18.06
C ASN A 242 13.05 -15.49 18.60
N ILE A 243 13.81 -16.11 17.69
CA ILE A 243 14.82 -17.15 18.03
C ILE A 243 15.91 -16.68 18.99
N TYR A 244 16.07 -15.37 19.21
CA TYR A 244 17.03 -14.78 20.16
C TYR A 244 16.36 -14.35 21.48
N GLY A 245 15.06 -14.56 21.63
CA GLY A 245 14.29 -14.16 22.82
C GLY A 245 13.84 -12.70 22.81
N ASN A 246 13.98 -11.98 21.68
CA ASN A 246 13.61 -10.58 21.54
C ASN A 246 12.25 -10.43 20.83
N ASN A 247 11.71 -9.19 20.84
CA ASN A 247 10.43 -8.84 20.22
C ASN A 247 10.52 -8.43 18.74
N GLU A 248 11.71 -8.34 18.15
CA GLU A 248 11.87 -7.99 16.73
C GLU A 248 11.36 -9.12 15.81
N ASN A 249 10.56 -8.76 14.82
CA ASN A 249 10.12 -9.67 13.77
C ASN A 249 11.19 -9.79 12.68
N LEU A 250 12.08 -10.75 12.83
CA LEU A 250 13.22 -10.94 11.93
C LEU A 250 12.80 -11.24 10.48
N GLU A 251 11.66 -11.92 10.29
CA GLU A 251 11.11 -12.27 8.98
C GLU A 251 10.61 -11.01 8.26
N ALA A 252 9.88 -10.13 8.95
CA ALA A 252 9.43 -8.86 8.40
C ALA A 252 10.59 -7.90 8.13
N ILE A 253 11.57 -7.81 9.03
CA ILE A 253 12.79 -6.99 8.83
C ILE A 253 13.54 -7.46 7.58
N SER A 254 13.68 -8.77 7.40
CA SER A 254 14.30 -9.34 6.21
C SER A 254 13.51 -9.04 4.94
N PHE A 255 12.18 -9.16 5.00
CA PHE A 255 11.29 -8.80 3.89
C PHE A 255 11.38 -7.32 3.50
N ILE A 256 11.35 -6.40 4.46
CA ILE A 256 11.46 -4.96 4.20
C ILE A 256 12.79 -4.62 3.51
N ARG A 257 13.89 -5.23 3.95
CA ARG A 257 15.19 -5.06 3.32
C ARG A 257 15.22 -5.55 1.87
N GLU A 258 14.66 -6.73 1.63
CA GLU A 258 14.53 -7.32 0.30
C GLU A 258 13.65 -6.45 -0.61
N LEU A 259 12.49 -5.99 -0.12
CA LEU A 259 11.60 -5.07 -0.83
C LEU A 259 12.35 -3.81 -1.27
N ASN A 260 13.00 -3.11 -0.33
CA ASN A 260 13.71 -1.86 -0.65
C ASN A 260 14.87 -2.08 -1.62
N GLN A 261 15.63 -3.17 -1.48
CA GLN A 261 16.69 -3.51 -2.44
C GLN A 261 16.12 -3.76 -3.83
N GLU A 262 15.01 -4.51 -3.94
CA GLU A 262 14.39 -4.83 -5.21
C GLU A 262 13.84 -3.59 -5.91
N VAL A 263 13.02 -2.78 -5.23
CA VAL A 263 12.40 -1.61 -5.87
C VAL A 263 13.42 -0.54 -6.27
N TYR A 264 14.44 -0.28 -5.46
CA TYR A 264 15.50 0.68 -5.83
C TYR A 264 16.45 0.17 -6.92
N SER A 265 16.61 -1.14 -7.06
CA SER A 265 17.41 -1.70 -8.16
C SER A 265 16.63 -1.71 -9.49
N SER A 266 15.31 -1.87 -9.43
CA SER A 266 14.45 -2.01 -10.60
C SER A 266 13.95 -0.66 -11.14
N PHE A 267 13.76 0.34 -10.28
CA PHE A 267 13.17 1.62 -10.64
C PHE A 267 14.03 2.81 -10.23
N LYS A 268 14.40 3.65 -11.20
CA LYS A 268 15.14 4.88 -10.95
C LYS A 268 14.20 6.00 -10.50
N GLY A 269 14.66 6.81 -9.54
CA GLY A 269 13.97 8.01 -9.11
C GLY A 269 12.67 7.77 -8.33
N ILE A 270 12.49 6.57 -7.77
CA ILE A 270 11.37 6.30 -6.84
C ILE A 270 11.81 6.56 -5.39
N GLN A 271 10.83 6.69 -4.51
CA GLN A 271 11.06 6.75 -3.06
C GLN A 271 10.19 5.74 -2.32
N THR A 272 10.76 5.09 -1.32
CA THR A 272 9.98 4.36 -0.31
C THR A 272 10.01 5.14 1.00
N ILE A 273 8.85 5.27 1.63
CA ILE A 273 8.65 6.13 2.81
C ILE A 273 8.07 5.24 3.92
N ALA A 274 8.75 5.14 5.05
CA ALA A 274 8.24 4.36 6.17
C ALA A 274 7.28 5.18 7.04
N GLU A 275 6.08 4.68 7.28
CA GLU A 275 5.29 5.12 8.42
C GLU A 275 5.76 4.31 9.64
N GLU A 276 6.69 4.92 10.39
CA GLU A 276 7.35 4.26 11.51
C GLU A 276 7.70 5.31 12.58
N SER A 277 7.08 5.19 13.75
CA SER A 277 7.14 6.19 14.82
C SER A 277 7.89 5.71 16.07
N THR A 278 8.45 4.50 16.04
CA THR A 278 9.17 3.93 17.17
C THR A 278 10.64 4.34 17.20
N SER A 279 11.38 3.86 18.21
CA SER A 279 12.82 4.02 18.35
C SER A 279 13.65 3.05 17.50
N PHE A 280 13.03 2.32 16.54
CA PHE A 280 13.77 1.41 15.68
C PHE A 280 14.87 2.16 14.91
N SER A 281 16.08 1.66 15.01
CA SER A 281 17.24 2.36 14.47
C SER A 281 17.42 2.13 12.97
N MET A 282 18.02 3.10 12.28
CA MET A 282 18.49 2.96 10.90
C MET A 282 17.40 2.67 9.86
N VAL A 283 16.14 3.12 10.10
CA VAL A 283 15.02 2.92 9.17
C VAL A 283 15.35 3.43 7.76
N SER A 284 15.88 4.65 7.65
CA SER A 284 16.26 5.29 6.37
C SER A 284 17.76 5.22 6.07
N LYS A 285 18.43 4.14 6.48
CA LYS A 285 19.83 3.87 6.13
C LYS A 285 19.93 2.69 5.17
N PRO A 286 20.96 2.66 4.32
CA PRO A 286 21.17 1.57 3.37
C PRO A 286 21.22 0.19 4.04
N VAL A 287 20.69 -0.82 3.35
CA VAL A 287 20.73 -2.22 3.83
C VAL A 287 22.16 -2.72 4.01
N SER A 288 23.09 -2.26 3.18
CA SER A 288 24.52 -2.65 3.25
C SER A 288 25.23 -2.30 4.57
N ILE A 289 24.67 -1.35 5.34
CA ILE A 289 25.20 -0.99 6.67
C ILE A 289 24.25 -1.38 7.80
N GLY A 290 23.28 -2.26 7.53
CA GLY A 290 22.33 -2.81 8.51
C GLY A 290 21.00 -2.08 8.62
N GLY A 291 20.74 -1.05 7.79
CA GLY A 291 19.47 -0.32 7.75
C GLY A 291 18.33 -1.10 7.12
N LEU A 292 17.12 -0.52 7.13
CA LEU A 292 15.94 -1.08 6.45
C LEU A 292 15.87 -0.71 4.97
N GLY A 293 16.59 0.32 4.53
CA GLY A 293 16.70 0.71 3.13
C GLY A 293 15.65 1.70 2.64
N PHE A 294 14.78 2.24 3.49
CA PHE A 294 13.85 3.29 3.09
C PHE A 294 14.60 4.58 2.70
N GLY A 295 14.07 5.30 1.71
CA GLY A 295 14.59 6.62 1.35
C GLY A 295 14.18 7.70 2.36
N MET A 296 12.96 7.61 2.87
CA MET A 296 12.39 8.57 3.81
C MET A 296 11.64 7.88 4.95
N LYS A 297 11.34 8.65 5.99
CA LYS A 297 10.52 8.22 7.12
C LYS A 297 9.60 9.38 7.53
N TRP A 298 8.36 9.11 7.85
CA TRP A 298 7.48 10.07 8.50
C TRP A 298 7.98 10.39 9.91
N MET A 299 8.17 11.67 10.19
CA MET A 299 8.77 12.15 11.44
C MET A 299 7.67 12.54 12.43
N MET A 300 7.10 11.55 13.13
CA MET A 300 5.99 11.77 14.06
C MET A 300 6.37 12.71 15.23
N GLY A 301 7.62 12.67 15.71
CA GLY A 301 8.10 13.62 16.72
C GLY A 301 7.99 15.07 16.24
N TRP A 302 8.41 15.36 15.02
CA TRP A 302 8.26 16.70 14.41
C TRP A 302 6.78 17.11 14.30
N MET A 303 5.91 16.17 13.94
CA MET A 303 4.47 16.42 13.87
C MET A 303 3.92 16.83 15.24
N HIS A 304 4.23 16.10 16.30
CA HIS A 304 3.79 16.41 17.66
C HIS A 304 4.30 17.77 18.13
N ASP A 305 5.59 18.05 17.97
CA ASP A 305 6.20 19.33 18.36
C ASP A 305 5.58 20.50 17.60
N THR A 306 5.29 20.30 16.29
CA THR A 306 4.66 21.33 15.46
C THR A 306 3.23 21.61 15.90
N LEU A 307 2.44 20.57 16.15
CA LEU A 307 1.05 20.73 16.62
C LEU A 307 1.01 21.40 17.99
N GLU A 308 1.89 21.03 18.92
CA GLU A 308 2.00 21.65 20.24
C GLU A 308 2.38 23.14 20.14
N TYR A 309 3.28 23.49 19.21
CA TYR A 309 3.68 24.88 19.00
C TYR A 309 2.52 25.76 18.52
N PHE A 310 1.59 25.22 17.72
CA PHE A 310 0.45 25.98 17.17
C PHE A 310 -0.81 25.93 18.04
N MET A 311 -0.86 25.15 19.12
CA MET A 311 -1.96 25.12 20.09
C MET A 311 -1.77 26.18 21.16
#